data_c5aa2637de8b1d687b415e3f01b46bf6
#
_entry.id   c5aa2637de8b1d687b415e3f01b46bf6
#
_cell.length_a   1.000
_cell.length_b   1.000
_cell.length_c   1.000
_cell.angle_alpha   90.00
_cell.angle_beta   90.00
_cell.angle_gamma   90.00
#
_symmetry.space_group_name_H-M   'P 1'
#
loop_
_entity.id
_entity.type
_entity.pdbx_description
1 polymer ?
#
loop_
_entity_poly.entity_id
_entity_poly.type
_entity_poly.pdbx_seq_one_letter_code
_entity_poly.pdbx_strand_id
1 'polypeptide(L)'
;VIMIISLPEAAACLLAFENGKITTHYILPVVACLFFGACLGDALKLSERVKKLEQSGRSRSMQAFCLGCLFFGIGGLQMTAPIAWALRGDSGQLLLKTAIDFPFALAFGAMYGRGVCASGVVVLALQLAIGGVAYAFSGFFSDALITQLCAVGYILLFFMGFNLMQNNPKIDTLNMLPSLLLLCMLHVLRQIW
;
A
#
# COMPACT_ATOMS: atom_id res chain seq x y z
N VAL A 1 17.22 0.55 0.22
CA VAL A 1 16.61 1.90 0.09
C VAL A 1 15.17 1.89 0.58
N ILE A 2 14.28 1.00 0.06
CA ILE A 2 12.85 0.93 0.44
C ILE A 2 12.68 0.83 1.97
N MET A 3 13.36 -0.11 2.63
CA MET A 3 13.26 -0.32 4.08
C MET A 3 13.79 0.86 4.90
N ILE A 4 14.86 1.52 4.41
CA ILE A 4 15.48 2.66 5.10
C ILE A 4 14.53 3.87 5.12
N ILE A 5 13.71 4.03 4.08
CA ILE A 5 12.76 5.13 3.97
C ILE A 5 11.45 4.78 4.70
N SER A 6 10.92 3.57 4.53
CA SER A 6 9.62 3.18 5.06
C SER A 6 9.58 3.10 6.59
N LEU A 7 10.68 2.72 7.24
CA LEU A 7 10.72 2.58 8.70
C LEU A 7 10.59 3.91 9.45
N PRO A 8 11.38 4.97 9.15
CA PRO A 8 11.22 6.25 9.81
C PRO A 8 9.87 6.92 9.50
N GLU A 9 9.34 6.77 8.29
CA GLU A 9 8.02 7.30 7.93
C GLU A 9 6.89 6.59 8.70
N ALA A 10 6.95 5.27 8.82
CA ALA A 10 6.01 4.52 9.67
C ALA A 10 6.11 4.96 11.14
N ALA A 11 7.33 5.13 11.65
CA ALA A 11 7.55 5.61 13.00
C ALA A 11 7.03 7.04 13.21
N ALA A 12 7.24 7.95 12.25
CA ALA A 12 6.71 9.31 12.29
C ALA A 12 5.17 9.36 12.33
N CYS A 13 4.51 8.43 11.63
CA CYS A 13 3.05 8.33 11.67
C CYS A 13 2.49 7.74 12.98
N LEU A 14 3.26 6.88 13.66
CA LEU A 14 2.81 6.18 14.87
C LEU A 14 3.21 6.88 16.16
N LEU A 15 4.30 7.66 16.14
CA LEU A 15 4.87 8.32 17.30
C LEU A 15 4.57 9.82 17.22
N ALA A 16 3.74 10.32 18.11
CA ALA A 16 3.56 11.76 18.30
C ALA A 16 4.40 12.24 19.47
N PHE A 17 5.15 13.32 19.25
CA PHE A 17 5.90 14.00 20.31
C PHE A 17 5.04 15.11 20.90
N GLU A 18 4.36 14.83 22.01
CA GLU A 18 3.62 15.84 22.77
C GLU A 18 4.31 16.10 24.12
N ASN A 19 4.63 17.35 24.39
CA ASN A 19 5.22 17.81 25.68
C ASN A 19 6.46 17.03 26.14
N GLY A 20 7.35 16.64 25.19
CA GLY A 20 8.56 15.89 25.50
C GLY A 20 8.34 14.42 25.87
N LYS A 21 7.12 13.91 25.70
CA LYS A 21 6.78 12.49 25.83
C LYS A 21 6.38 11.90 24.50
N ILE A 22 6.84 10.68 24.26
CA ILE A 22 6.41 9.89 23.08
C ILE A 22 5.04 9.31 23.41
N THR A 23 4.01 9.77 22.68
CA THR A 23 2.64 9.24 22.79
C THR A 23 2.40 8.27 21.63
N THR A 24 1.84 7.10 21.97
CA THR A 24 1.66 5.98 21.03
C THR A 24 0.18 5.70 20.77
N HIS A 25 -0.61 6.76 20.54
CA HIS A 25 -2.07 6.65 20.46
C HIS A 25 -2.59 5.75 19.35
N TYR A 26 -1.81 5.58 18.26
CA TYR A 26 -2.27 4.87 17.06
C TYR A 26 -1.64 3.48 16.88
N ILE A 27 -0.68 3.08 17.71
CA ILE A 27 0.02 1.78 17.55
C ILE A 27 -0.94 0.61 17.73
N LEU A 28 -1.77 0.64 18.79
CA LEU A 28 -2.65 -0.48 19.10
C LEU A 28 -3.66 -0.78 17.98
N PRO A 29 -4.45 0.19 17.46
CA PRO A 29 -5.37 -0.08 16.35
C PRO A 29 -4.66 -0.51 15.07
N VAL A 30 -3.51 0.08 14.76
CA VAL A 30 -2.72 -0.29 13.57
C VAL A 30 -2.23 -1.73 13.66
N VAL A 31 -1.62 -2.14 14.80
CA VAL A 31 -1.13 -3.51 15.00
C VAL A 31 -2.27 -4.52 15.00
N ALA A 32 -3.39 -4.21 15.65
CA ALA A 32 -4.56 -5.07 15.64
C ALA A 32 -5.10 -5.26 14.21
N CYS A 33 -5.27 -4.16 13.45
CA CYS A 33 -5.76 -4.24 12.07
C CYS A 33 -4.78 -4.99 11.15
N LEU A 34 -3.46 -4.85 11.35
CA LEU A 34 -2.46 -5.61 10.60
C LEU A 34 -2.57 -7.12 10.90
N PHE A 35 -2.70 -7.49 12.17
CA PHE A 35 -2.84 -8.88 12.57
C PHE A 35 -4.12 -9.51 12.00
N PHE A 36 -5.28 -8.89 12.25
CA PHE A 36 -6.55 -9.40 11.73
C PHE A 36 -6.63 -9.33 10.21
N GLY A 37 -6.04 -8.30 9.60
CA GLY A 37 -5.94 -8.16 8.15
C GLY A 37 -5.14 -9.28 7.51
N ALA A 38 -4.00 -9.66 8.11
CA ALA A 38 -3.18 -10.78 7.65
C ALA A 38 -3.95 -12.10 7.77
N CYS A 39 -4.63 -12.35 8.90
CA CYS A 39 -5.46 -13.55 9.10
C CYS A 39 -6.61 -13.61 8.07
N LEU A 40 -7.27 -12.49 7.81
CA LEU A 40 -8.35 -12.42 6.82
C LEU A 40 -7.85 -12.64 5.40
N GLY A 41 -6.72 -12.03 5.04
CA GLY A 41 -6.11 -12.20 3.73
C GLY A 41 -5.62 -13.62 3.48
N ASP A 42 -5.09 -14.28 4.50
CA ASP A 42 -4.71 -15.69 4.43
C ASP A 42 -5.94 -16.60 4.27
N ALA A 43 -6.99 -16.36 5.03
CA ALA A 43 -8.27 -17.09 4.90
C ALA A 43 -8.88 -16.91 3.50
N LEU A 44 -8.75 -15.73 2.89
CA LEU A 44 -9.20 -15.43 1.51
C LEU A 44 -8.23 -15.93 0.44
N LYS A 45 -7.04 -16.39 0.83
CA LYS A 45 -5.96 -16.85 -0.07
C LYS A 45 -5.61 -15.81 -1.15
N LEU A 46 -5.53 -14.54 -0.75
CA LEU A 46 -5.33 -13.43 -1.69
C LEU A 46 -4.01 -13.59 -2.48
N SER A 47 -2.93 -13.95 -1.81
CA SER A 47 -1.64 -14.18 -2.44
C SER A 47 -1.69 -15.28 -3.51
N GLU A 48 -2.37 -16.41 -3.25
CA GLU A 48 -2.53 -17.49 -4.23
C GLU A 48 -3.34 -17.05 -5.45
N ARG A 49 -4.41 -16.28 -5.23
CA ARG A 49 -5.25 -15.76 -6.32
C ARG A 49 -4.49 -14.80 -7.22
N VAL A 50 -3.70 -13.91 -6.63
CA VAL A 50 -2.86 -12.96 -7.37
C VAL A 50 -1.78 -13.70 -8.17
N LYS A 51 -1.08 -14.68 -7.58
CA LYS A 51 -0.09 -15.51 -8.27
C LYS A 51 -0.70 -16.27 -9.47
N LYS A 52 -1.96 -16.75 -9.35
CA LYS A 52 -2.67 -17.38 -10.48
C LYS A 52 -2.98 -16.40 -11.61
N LEU A 53 -3.34 -15.16 -11.28
CA LEU A 53 -3.57 -14.11 -12.28
C LEU A 53 -2.27 -13.74 -13.02
N GLU A 54 -1.16 -13.68 -12.32
CA GLU A 54 0.17 -13.43 -12.89
C GLU A 54 0.52 -14.50 -13.95
N GLN A 55 0.22 -15.77 -13.67
CA GLN A 55 0.53 -16.90 -14.56
C GLN A 55 -0.47 -17.07 -15.71
N SER A 56 -1.61 -16.39 -15.68
CA SER A 56 -2.70 -16.55 -16.65
C SER A 56 -2.45 -15.85 -18.00
N GLY A 57 -1.40 -15.08 -18.15
CA GLY A 57 -1.09 -14.35 -19.39
C GLY A 57 -0.71 -15.29 -20.55
N ARG A 58 -1.48 -15.27 -21.65
CA ARG A 58 -1.25 -16.09 -22.84
C ARG A 58 -0.01 -15.71 -23.66
N SER A 59 0.43 -14.45 -23.61
CA SER A 59 1.61 -13.94 -24.31
C SER A 59 2.59 -13.31 -23.32
N ARG A 60 3.88 -13.25 -23.70
CA ARG A 60 4.93 -12.60 -22.89
C ARG A 60 4.59 -11.14 -22.55
N SER A 61 4.00 -10.42 -23.52
CA SER A 61 3.57 -9.03 -23.30
C SER A 61 2.40 -8.92 -22.32
N MET A 62 1.46 -9.87 -22.37
CA MET A 62 0.33 -9.92 -21.43
C MET A 62 0.78 -10.29 -20.02
N GLN A 63 1.72 -11.24 -19.89
CA GLN A 63 2.34 -11.55 -18.59
C GLN A 63 3.05 -10.33 -18.02
N ALA A 64 3.83 -9.62 -18.83
CA ALA A 64 4.50 -8.39 -18.44
C ALA A 64 3.51 -7.30 -17.98
N PHE A 65 2.40 -7.14 -18.67
CA PHE A 65 1.32 -6.23 -18.29
C PHE A 65 0.68 -6.61 -16.97
N CYS A 66 0.27 -7.88 -16.79
CA CYS A 66 -0.32 -8.37 -15.54
C CYS A 66 0.64 -8.21 -14.37
N LEU A 67 1.91 -8.56 -14.56
CA LEU A 67 2.95 -8.43 -13.54
C LEU A 67 3.16 -6.97 -13.13
N GLY A 68 3.19 -6.05 -14.10
CA GLY A 68 3.26 -4.61 -13.85
C GLY A 68 2.03 -4.09 -13.10
N CYS A 69 0.82 -4.47 -13.51
CA CYS A 69 -0.42 -4.07 -12.82
C CYS A 69 -0.45 -4.59 -11.37
N LEU A 70 -0.01 -5.82 -11.13
CA LEU A 70 0.03 -6.41 -9.81
C LEU A 70 1.11 -5.77 -8.94
N PHE A 71 2.32 -5.62 -9.46
CA PHE A 71 3.44 -5.09 -8.71
C PHE A 71 3.25 -3.63 -8.31
N PHE A 72 2.87 -2.79 -9.30
CA PHE A 72 2.70 -1.34 -9.08
C PHE A 72 1.29 -0.98 -8.57
N GLY A 73 0.28 -1.80 -8.86
CA GLY A 73 -1.12 -1.56 -8.49
C GLY A 73 -1.50 -2.08 -7.10
N ILE A 74 -0.74 -3.04 -6.55
CA ILE A 74 -1.04 -3.64 -5.27
C ILE A 74 0.08 -3.31 -4.28
N GLY A 75 -0.18 -2.37 -3.39
CA GLY A 75 0.78 -1.98 -2.35
C GLY A 75 0.17 -0.97 -1.39
N GLY A 76 0.75 -0.86 -0.21
CA GLY A 76 0.26 0.08 0.81
C GLY A 76 0.25 1.52 0.30
N LEU A 77 1.34 1.98 -0.29
CA LEU A 77 1.43 3.35 -0.84
C LEU A 77 0.52 3.57 -2.06
N GLN A 78 0.14 2.52 -2.80
CA GLN A 78 -0.81 2.65 -3.90
C GLN A 78 -2.20 3.08 -3.41
N MET A 79 -2.58 2.66 -2.21
CA MET A 79 -3.85 3.04 -1.60
C MET A 79 -3.74 4.37 -0.85
N THR A 80 -2.69 4.56 -0.06
CA THR A 80 -2.58 5.70 0.87
C THR A 80 -2.11 6.98 0.21
N ALA A 81 -1.20 6.93 -0.76
CA ALA A 81 -0.66 8.12 -1.41
C ALA A 81 -1.72 8.96 -2.13
N PRO A 82 -2.63 8.40 -2.96
CA PRO A 82 -3.69 9.19 -3.57
C PRO A 82 -4.71 9.72 -2.56
N ILE A 83 -4.96 9.02 -1.43
CA ILE A 83 -5.81 9.50 -0.35
C ILE A 83 -5.17 10.72 0.32
N ALA A 84 -3.90 10.64 0.71
CA ALA A 84 -3.18 11.74 1.33
C ALA A 84 -3.10 12.97 0.41
N TRP A 85 -2.86 12.76 -0.88
CA TRP A 85 -2.85 13.84 -1.86
C TRP A 85 -4.23 14.49 -2.03
N ALA A 86 -5.28 13.70 -2.17
CA ALA A 86 -6.64 14.20 -2.42
C ALA A 86 -7.21 14.99 -1.22
N LEU A 87 -6.87 14.59 0.01
CA LEU A 87 -7.47 15.14 1.23
C LEU A 87 -6.59 16.17 1.93
N ARG A 88 -5.26 16.01 1.87
CA ARG A 88 -4.29 16.89 2.54
C ARG A 88 -3.48 17.77 1.58
N GLY A 89 -3.57 17.51 0.28
CA GLY A 89 -2.70 18.12 -0.72
C GLY A 89 -1.24 17.67 -0.61
N ASP A 90 -0.96 16.62 0.20
CA ASP A 90 0.39 16.11 0.41
C ASP A 90 0.82 15.21 -0.75
N SER A 91 1.72 15.72 -1.58
CA SER A 91 2.31 14.98 -2.70
C SER A 91 3.53 14.13 -2.30
N GLY A 92 4.01 14.24 -1.06
CA GLY A 92 5.24 13.56 -0.62
C GLY A 92 5.19 12.05 -0.82
N GLN A 93 4.08 11.41 -0.45
CA GLN A 93 3.89 9.98 -0.65
C GLN A 93 3.80 9.56 -2.13
N LEU A 94 3.19 10.38 -3.00
CA LEU A 94 3.17 10.14 -4.44
C LEU A 94 4.57 10.25 -5.05
N LEU A 95 5.34 11.25 -4.66
CA LEU A 95 6.72 11.42 -5.10
C LEU A 95 7.61 10.25 -4.61
N LEU A 96 7.45 9.85 -3.35
CA LEU A 96 8.15 8.70 -2.79
C LEU A 96 7.80 7.42 -3.56
N LYS A 97 6.51 7.18 -3.81
CA LYS A 97 6.07 6.04 -4.61
C LYS A 97 6.70 6.08 -6.00
N THR A 98 6.66 7.21 -6.68
CA THR A 98 7.25 7.37 -8.02
C THR A 98 8.76 7.09 -8.01
N ALA A 99 9.48 7.58 -7.01
CA ALA A 99 10.92 7.35 -6.86
C ALA A 99 11.26 5.87 -6.63
N ILE A 100 10.38 5.11 -5.96
CA ILE A 100 10.53 3.67 -5.75
C ILE A 100 10.16 2.89 -7.01
N ASP A 101 9.01 3.20 -7.61
CA ASP A 101 8.47 2.46 -8.75
C ASP A 101 9.31 2.64 -10.02
N PHE A 102 9.93 3.80 -10.21
CA PHE A 102 10.70 4.12 -11.42
C PHE A 102 11.83 3.12 -11.72
N PRO A 103 12.76 2.82 -10.79
CA PRO A 103 13.82 1.84 -11.06
C PRO A 103 13.27 0.43 -11.29
N PHE A 104 12.17 0.04 -10.61
CA PHE A 104 11.52 -1.25 -10.85
C PHE A 104 10.84 -1.29 -12.22
N ALA A 105 10.20 -0.20 -12.64
CA ALA A 105 9.60 -0.12 -13.98
C ALA A 105 10.64 -0.25 -15.09
N LEU A 106 11.83 0.35 -14.92
CA LEU A 106 12.95 0.20 -15.83
C LEU A 106 13.45 -1.26 -15.88
N ALA A 107 13.65 -1.88 -14.70
CA ALA A 107 14.12 -3.26 -14.62
C ALA A 107 13.10 -4.23 -15.25
N PHE A 108 11.82 -4.10 -14.93
CA PHE A 108 10.76 -4.94 -15.49
C PHE A 108 10.55 -4.68 -16.98
N GLY A 109 10.67 -3.42 -17.43
CA GLY A 109 10.63 -3.07 -18.85
C GLY A 109 11.74 -3.73 -19.65
N ALA A 110 12.95 -3.77 -19.09
CA ALA A 110 14.10 -4.44 -19.69
C ALA A 110 13.94 -5.97 -19.73
N MET A 111 13.38 -6.57 -18.65
CA MET A 111 13.23 -8.04 -18.54
C MET A 111 12.03 -8.57 -19.32
N TYR A 112 10.88 -7.90 -19.25
CA TYR A 112 9.60 -8.39 -19.76
C TYR A 112 9.08 -7.64 -20.99
N GLY A 113 9.62 -6.46 -21.29
CA GLY A 113 9.30 -5.68 -22.48
C GLY A 113 8.16 -4.67 -22.30
N ARG A 114 7.63 -4.19 -23.43
CA ARG A 114 6.68 -3.05 -23.49
C ARG A 114 5.35 -3.23 -22.73
N GLY A 115 4.96 -4.46 -22.41
CA GLY A 115 3.75 -4.73 -21.63
C GLY A 115 3.73 -4.01 -20.26
N VAL A 116 4.89 -3.85 -19.64
CA VAL A 116 5.02 -3.13 -18.36
C VAL A 116 4.65 -1.65 -18.50
N CYS A 117 4.98 -0.99 -19.61
CA CYS A 117 4.61 0.41 -19.83
C CYS A 117 3.08 0.61 -19.87
N ALA A 118 2.34 -0.35 -20.43
CA ALA A 118 0.88 -0.30 -20.47
C ALA A 118 0.26 -0.42 -19.07
N SER A 119 0.90 -1.12 -18.13
CA SER A 119 0.41 -1.19 -16.74
C SER A 119 0.43 0.17 -16.02
N GLY A 120 1.32 1.07 -16.41
CA GLY A 120 1.37 2.43 -15.84
C GLY A 120 0.07 3.21 -16.02
N VAL A 121 -0.62 3.02 -17.16
CA VAL A 121 -1.94 3.64 -17.40
C VAL A 121 -2.98 3.12 -16.42
N VAL A 122 -2.99 1.81 -16.17
CA VAL A 122 -3.92 1.18 -15.22
C VAL A 122 -3.63 1.65 -13.79
N VAL A 123 -2.35 1.71 -13.42
CA VAL A 123 -1.92 2.19 -12.09
C VAL A 123 -2.33 3.65 -11.88
N LEU A 124 -2.13 4.51 -12.89
CA LEU A 124 -2.58 5.91 -12.84
C LEU A 124 -4.11 6.02 -12.71
N ALA A 125 -4.86 5.26 -13.52
CA ALA A 125 -6.32 5.25 -13.44
C ALA A 125 -6.80 4.79 -12.06
N LEU A 126 -6.16 3.78 -11.47
CA LEU A 126 -6.46 3.30 -10.13
C LEU A 126 -6.18 4.38 -9.06
N GLN A 127 -5.05 5.09 -9.16
CA GLN A 127 -4.72 6.19 -8.24
C GLN A 127 -5.74 7.33 -8.32
N LEU A 128 -6.13 7.73 -9.54
CA LEU A 128 -7.15 8.76 -9.73
C LEU A 128 -8.51 8.31 -9.19
N ALA A 129 -8.88 7.05 -9.38
CA ALA A 129 -10.12 6.49 -8.84
C ALA A 129 -10.13 6.49 -7.32
N ILE A 130 -9.04 6.03 -6.68
CA ILE A 130 -8.92 6.02 -5.21
C ILE A 130 -8.94 7.43 -4.65
N GLY A 131 -8.17 8.36 -5.22
CA GLY A 131 -8.15 9.77 -4.82
C GLY A 131 -9.51 10.45 -5.01
N GLY A 132 -10.18 10.19 -6.14
CA GLY A 132 -11.51 10.71 -6.43
C GLY A 132 -12.58 10.21 -5.45
N VAL A 133 -12.56 8.92 -5.12
CA VAL A 133 -13.43 8.36 -4.08
C VAL A 133 -13.14 8.97 -2.72
N ALA A 134 -11.87 9.09 -2.34
CA ALA A 134 -11.48 9.71 -1.08
C ALA A 134 -11.96 11.18 -1.00
N TYR A 135 -11.81 11.93 -2.08
CA TYR A 135 -12.27 13.31 -2.16
C TYR A 135 -13.81 13.41 -2.06
N ALA A 136 -14.54 12.55 -2.76
CA ALA A 136 -16.00 12.51 -2.72
C ALA A 136 -16.55 12.17 -1.31
N PHE A 137 -15.82 11.35 -0.55
CA PHE A 137 -16.15 10.96 0.83
C PHE A 137 -15.25 11.64 1.86
N SER A 138 -14.78 12.87 1.58
CA SER A 138 -13.82 13.59 2.44
C SER A 138 -14.29 13.75 3.90
N GLY A 139 -15.59 13.93 4.13
CA GLY A 139 -16.15 14.01 5.48
C GLY A 139 -16.00 12.74 6.33
N PHE A 140 -15.72 11.59 5.70
CA PHE A 140 -15.46 10.33 6.39
C PHE A 140 -14.00 10.20 6.87
N PHE A 141 -13.07 10.84 6.17
CA PHE A 141 -11.64 10.73 6.44
C PHE A 141 -11.18 11.77 7.45
N SER A 142 -11.08 11.40 8.72
CA SER A 142 -10.42 12.23 9.72
C SER A 142 -8.89 12.20 9.54
N ASP A 143 -8.20 13.25 10.04
CA ASP A 143 -6.73 13.29 10.02
C ASP A 143 -6.10 12.10 10.72
N ALA A 144 -6.72 11.62 11.81
CA ALA A 144 -6.29 10.44 12.52
C ALA A 144 -6.38 9.18 11.64
N LEU A 145 -7.47 9.00 10.87
CA LEU A 145 -7.62 7.86 9.97
C LEU A 145 -6.59 7.89 8.85
N ILE A 146 -6.37 9.06 8.22
CA ILE A 146 -5.38 9.21 7.17
C ILE A 146 -3.99 8.86 7.69
N THR A 147 -3.62 9.35 8.88
CA THR A 147 -2.32 9.05 9.50
C THR A 147 -2.14 7.56 9.78
N GLN A 148 -3.18 6.89 10.30
CA GLN A 148 -3.15 5.44 10.53
C GLN A 148 -3.05 4.64 9.22
N LEU A 149 -3.79 5.04 8.17
CA LEU A 149 -3.68 4.44 6.84
C LEU A 149 -2.27 4.57 6.27
N CYS A 150 -1.68 5.76 6.38
CA CYS A 150 -0.30 6.01 5.96
C CYS A 150 0.68 5.11 6.73
N ALA A 151 0.53 4.97 8.05
CA ALA A 151 1.35 4.09 8.87
C ALA A 151 1.29 2.64 8.37
N VAL A 152 0.07 2.11 8.14
CA VAL A 152 -0.11 0.77 7.57
C VAL A 152 0.55 0.66 6.20
N GLY A 153 0.38 1.67 5.33
CA GLY A 153 0.99 1.70 4.01
C GLY A 153 2.53 1.60 4.06
N TYR A 154 3.17 2.36 4.96
CA TYR A 154 4.62 2.31 5.14
C TYR A 154 5.10 0.99 5.77
N ILE A 155 4.33 0.39 6.68
CA ILE A 155 4.64 -0.93 7.24
C ILE A 155 4.58 -2.00 6.15
N LEU A 156 3.56 -1.98 5.30
CA LEU A 156 3.45 -2.91 4.17
C LEU A 156 4.61 -2.72 3.17
N LEU A 157 5.01 -1.47 2.93
CA LEU A 157 6.17 -1.16 2.11
C LEU A 157 7.47 -1.70 2.71
N PHE A 158 7.63 -1.62 4.04
CA PHE A 158 8.76 -2.20 4.76
C PHE A 158 8.83 -3.71 4.55
N PHE A 159 7.73 -4.43 4.75
CA PHE A 159 7.68 -5.88 4.54
C PHE A 159 7.93 -6.27 3.08
N MET A 160 7.43 -5.48 2.12
CA MET A 160 7.72 -5.69 0.71
C MET A 160 9.21 -5.54 0.42
N GLY A 161 9.86 -4.49 0.95
CA GLY A 161 11.30 -4.30 0.83
C GLY A 161 12.10 -5.43 1.49
N PHE A 162 11.64 -5.93 2.63
CA PHE A 162 12.24 -7.07 3.33
C PHE A 162 12.15 -8.36 2.50
N ASN A 163 11.00 -8.63 1.88
CA ASN A 163 10.81 -9.77 1.00
C ASN A 163 11.73 -9.74 -0.24
N LEU A 164 11.98 -8.54 -0.80
CA LEU A 164 12.89 -8.40 -1.94
C LEU A 164 14.35 -8.72 -1.60
N MET A 165 14.73 -8.66 -0.32
CA MET A 165 16.07 -9.04 0.13
C MET A 165 16.20 -10.53 0.42
N GLN A 166 15.10 -11.26 0.53
CA GLN A 166 15.12 -12.70 0.84
C GLN A 166 14.96 -13.54 -0.43
N ASN A 167 15.79 -14.58 -0.57
CA ASN A 167 15.66 -15.56 -1.66
C ASN A 167 14.37 -16.40 -1.59
N ASN A 168 13.77 -16.51 -0.39
CA ASN A 168 12.49 -17.18 -0.14
C ASN A 168 11.60 -16.27 0.72
N PRO A 169 10.76 -15.41 0.13
CA PRO A 169 9.88 -14.55 0.87
C PRO A 169 8.86 -15.37 1.67
N LYS A 170 8.90 -15.22 3.00
CA LYS A 170 7.98 -15.90 3.93
C LYS A 170 6.77 -15.05 4.30
N ILE A 171 6.84 -13.74 4.08
CA ILE A 171 5.80 -12.79 4.48
C ILE A 171 4.97 -12.44 3.24
N ASP A 172 3.75 -12.95 3.18
CA ASP A 172 2.82 -12.60 2.11
C ASP A 172 2.18 -11.22 2.37
N THR A 173 2.87 -10.15 1.92
CA THR A 173 2.39 -8.76 2.07
C THR A 173 1.04 -8.51 1.41
N LEU A 174 0.67 -9.30 0.40
CA LEU A 174 -0.65 -9.25 -0.24
C LEU A 174 -1.77 -9.67 0.70
N ASN A 175 -1.51 -10.64 1.58
CA ASN A 175 -2.48 -11.08 2.59
C ASN A 175 -2.68 -10.04 3.70
N MET A 176 -1.80 -9.04 3.80
CA MET A 176 -1.94 -7.95 4.78
C MET A 176 -2.76 -6.75 4.25
N LEU A 177 -3.06 -6.67 2.95
CA LEU A 177 -3.85 -5.57 2.35
C LEU A 177 -5.24 -5.36 2.98
N PRO A 178 -5.98 -6.39 3.41
CA PRO A 178 -7.25 -6.19 4.10
C PRO A 178 -7.17 -5.35 5.36
N SER A 179 -5.98 -5.17 5.95
CA SER A 179 -5.78 -4.30 7.13
C SER A 179 -6.19 -2.85 6.88
N LEU A 180 -6.02 -2.34 5.64
CA LEU A 180 -6.48 -1.01 5.26
C LEU A 180 -8.00 -0.88 5.33
N LEU A 181 -8.73 -1.90 4.84
CA LEU A 181 -10.20 -1.94 4.92
C LEU A 181 -10.69 -2.08 6.37
N LEU A 182 -10.04 -2.95 7.15
CA LEU A 182 -10.38 -3.13 8.56
C LEU A 182 -10.17 -1.85 9.37
N LEU A 183 -9.13 -1.07 9.05
CA LEU A 183 -8.89 0.20 9.69
C LEU A 183 -10.01 1.22 9.39
N CYS A 184 -10.47 1.29 8.13
CA CYS A 184 -11.62 2.10 7.76
C CYS A 184 -12.89 1.64 8.51
N MET A 185 -13.15 0.33 8.58
CA MET A 185 -14.30 -0.21 9.34
C MET A 185 -14.23 0.11 10.83
N LEU A 186 -13.05 -0.02 11.44
CA LEU A 186 -12.85 0.32 12.85
C LEU A 186 -13.12 1.80 13.10
N HIS A 187 -12.73 2.67 12.16
CA HIS A 187 -13.00 4.11 12.27
C HIS A 187 -14.50 4.41 12.20
N VAL A 188 -15.24 3.77 11.28
CA VAL A 188 -16.71 3.88 11.21
C VAL A 188 -17.35 3.47 12.54
N LEU A 189 -16.95 2.33 13.08
CA LEU A 189 -17.48 1.83 14.36
C LEU A 189 -17.23 2.80 15.50
N ARG A 190 -16.06 3.48 15.50
CA ARG A 190 -15.75 4.51 16.51
C ARG A 190 -16.55 5.81 16.35
N GLN A 191 -17.02 6.13 15.15
CA GLN A 191 -17.87 7.31 14.93
C GLN A 191 -19.33 7.08 15.29
N ILE A 192 -19.78 5.82 15.31
CA ILE A 192 -21.17 5.44 15.60
C ILE A 192 -21.37 5.24 17.10
N TRP A 193 -20.29 4.95 17.85
CA TRP A 193 -20.30 4.77 19.33
C TRP A 193 -19.69 5.97 20.03
#